data_2f8b2eda3f121800ec8fb8c9df3442d8
#
_entry.id   2f8b2eda3f121800ec8fb8c9df3442d8
#
_cell.length_a   1.000
_cell.length_b   1.000
_cell.length_c   1.000
_cell.angle_alpha   90.00
_cell.angle_beta   90.00
_cell.angle_gamma   90.00
#
_symmetry.space_group_name_H-M   'P 1'
#
loop_
_entity.id
_entity.type
_entity.pdbx_description
1 polymer ?
#
loop_
_entity_poly.entity_id
_entity_poly.type
_entity_poly.pdbx_seq_one_letter_code
_entity_poly.pdbx_strand_id
1 'polypeptide(L)'
;MAKTQTVLKTDTMTMRFGGVTAVFQLNLDIREHQIVALMGPNGAGKTTAFNMITGVYTPTEGDVIYTAPGGEPVKITGKRPSDIAKMGIARTFQNIRLFKDLSVYENVMIAKHLHLKSNFLSATLHLPWYNKEQHEMEADVEKLLRSVDLWELRHEKASSLPYGKQRRLEIVRALATNPKILLLDEPAAGMNPKETEELTEFIRQIRDEYNLTIFMIEHHMDLVMEISDWIYVLDFGMLIAEGTPAAIQNNNRVIEAYLGVDEDA
;
A
#
# COMPACT_ATOMS: atom_id res chain seq x y z
N MET A 1 -6.13 26.97 -5.76
CA MET A 1 -5.78 25.54 -5.64
C MET A 1 -6.96 24.84 -4.99
N ALA A 2 -7.58 23.88 -5.66
CA ALA A 2 -8.64 23.06 -5.06
C ALA A 2 -8.05 22.36 -3.81
N LYS A 3 -8.75 22.39 -2.68
CA LYS A 3 -8.34 21.64 -1.50
C LYS A 3 -8.41 20.15 -1.86
N THR A 4 -7.26 19.48 -1.95
CA THR A 4 -7.19 18.05 -2.16
C THR A 4 -7.89 17.35 -0.99
N GLN A 5 -8.81 16.45 -1.28
CA GLN A 5 -9.64 15.77 -0.26
C GLN A 5 -8.77 14.82 0.56
N THR A 6 -9.00 14.78 1.88
CA THR A 6 -8.42 13.73 2.75
C THR A 6 -9.12 12.41 2.45
N VAL A 7 -8.36 11.38 2.07
CA VAL A 7 -8.88 10.04 1.74
C VAL A 7 -8.70 9.03 2.87
N LEU A 8 -7.68 9.22 3.70
CA LEU A 8 -7.45 8.39 4.89
C LEU A 8 -7.00 9.27 6.04
N LYS A 9 -7.69 9.15 7.17
CA LYS A 9 -7.37 9.87 8.40
C LYS A 9 -7.35 8.91 9.57
N THR A 10 -6.40 9.08 10.48
CA THR A 10 -6.46 8.45 11.80
C THR A 10 -6.69 9.53 12.86
N ASP A 11 -7.48 9.19 13.86
CA ASP A 11 -7.78 10.08 14.99
C ASP A 11 -7.36 9.38 16.28
N THR A 12 -6.29 9.88 16.91
CA THR A 12 -5.71 9.39 18.17
C THR A 12 -5.52 7.86 18.22
N MET A 13 -5.18 7.26 17.05
CA MET A 13 -5.08 5.82 16.87
C MET A 13 -4.00 5.23 17.79
N THR A 14 -4.40 4.38 18.70
CA THR A 14 -3.53 3.78 19.74
C THR A 14 -3.62 2.26 19.71
N MET A 15 -2.47 1.58 19.87
CA MET A 15 -2.41 0.12 20.03
C MET A 15 -1.57 -0.29 21.22
N ARG A 16 -2.19 -1.10 22.10
CA ARG A 16 -1.51 -1.72 23.24
C ARG A 16 -1.55 -3.23 23.15
N PHE A 17 -0.41 -3.86 23.38
CA PHE A 17 -0.27 -5.30 23.51
C PHE A 17 0.13 -5.62 24.93
N GLY A 18 -0.83 -6.05 25.75
CA GLY A 18 -0.59 -6.21 27.21
C GLY A 18 -0.12 -4.89 27.82
N GLY A 19 1.08 -4.89 28.40
CA GLY A 19 1.69 -3.70 29.03
C GLY A 19 2.46 -2.78 28.07
N VAL A 20 2.58 -3.13 26.78
CA VAL A 20 3.38 -2.36 25.83
C VAL A 20 2.48 -1.54 24.91
N THR A 21 2.71 -0.24 24.83
CA THR A 21 2.07 0.64 23.85
C THR A 21 2.93 0.67 22.58
N ALA A 22 2.47 0.00 21.54
CA ALA A 22 3.20 -0.11 20.24
C ALA A 22 2.96 1.10 19.33
N VAL A 23 1.80 1.76 19.44
CA VAL A 23 1.47 3.03 18.76
C VAL A 23 0.64 3.87 19.73
N PHE A 24 0.97 5.14 19.85
CA PHE A 24 0.31 6.05 20.79
C PHE A 24 -0.21 7.29 20.10
N GLN A 25 -1.52 7.48 20.13
CA GLN A 25 -2.26 8.67 19.66
C GLN A 25 -1.83 9.13 18.24
N LEU A 26 -1.62 8.19 17.34
CA LEU A 26 -1.16 8.49 15.97
C LEU A 26 -2.27 9.19 15.17
N ASN A 27 -1.96 10.38 14.68
CA ASN A 27 -2.81 11.17 13.80
C ASN A 27 -2.14 11.26 12.42
N LEU A 28 -2.82 10.78 11.40
CA LEU A 28 -2.41 10.86 10.00
C LEU A 28 -3.50 11.57 9.19
N ASP A 29 -3.10 12.35 8.18
CA ASP A 29 -3.98 12.97 7.20
C ASP A 29 -3.40 12.73 5.81
N ILE A 30 -3.93 11.74 5.09
CA ILE A 30 -3.47 11.34 3.76
C ILE A 30 -4.45 11.87 2.73
N ARG A 31 -3.96 12.65 1.78
CA ARG A 31 -4.78 13.32 0.76
C ARG A 31 -4.71 12.59 -0.57
N GLU A 32 -5.73 12.82 -1.39
CA GLU A 32 -5.79 12.26 -2.75
C GLU A 32 -4.52 12.55 -3.55
N HIS A 33 -4.08 11.57 -4.33
CA HIS A 33 -2.97 11.63 -5.29
C HIS A 33 -1.60 11.89 -4.69
N GLN A 34 -1.46 11.82 -3.37
CA GLN A 34 -0.15 11.92 -2.72
C GLN A 34 0.54 10.57 -2.64
N ILE A 35 1.87 10.60 -2.67
CA ILE A 35 2.73 9.55 -2.15
C ILE A 35 3.14 9.97 -0.75
N VAL A 36 2.64 9.26 0.26
CA VAL A 36 2.93 9.52 1.67
C VAL A 36 3.79 8.38 2.22
N ALA A 37 4.86 8.72 2.94
CA ALA A 37 5.70 7.72 3.59
C ALA A 37 5.54 7.77 5.12
N LEU A 38 5.58 6.58 5.74
CA LEU A 38 5.70 6.39 7.18
C LEU A 38 7.08 5.81 7.47
N MET A 39 7.94 6.60 8.07
CA MET A 39 9.33 6.27 8.39
C MET A 39 9.53 6.04 9.89
N GLY A 40 10.71 5.58 10.24
CA GLY A 40 11.16 5.41 11.62
C GLY A 40 12.07 4.20 11.79
N PRO A 41 12.79 4.09 12.90
CA PRO A 41 13.64 2.95 13.23
C PRO A 41 12.87 1.62 13.29
N ASN A 42 13.59 0.52 13.35
CA ASN A 42 13.00 -0.79 13.59
C ASN A 42 12.32 -0.81 14.97
N GLY A 43 11.08 -1.33 15.01
CA GLY A 43 10.29 -1.32 16.24
C GLY A 43 9.52 -0.03 16.51
N ALA A 44 9.63 1.02 15.68
CA ALA A 44 8.91 2.29 15.87
C ALA A 44 7.38 2.21 15.75
N GLY A 45 6.80 1.04 15.41
CA GLY A 45 5.34 0.87 15.33
C GLY A 45 4.73 0.97 13.94
N LYS A 46 5.53 1.16 12.87
CA LYS A 46 5.07 1.36 11.48
C LYS A 46 4.14 0.24 10.99
N THR A 47 4.59 -1.01 11.06
CA THR A 47 3.79 -2.18 10.66
C THR A 47 2.52 -2.34 11.50
N THR A 48 2.59 -1.99 12.79
CA THR A 48 1.42 -1.97 13.67
C THR A 48 0.40 -0.94 13.20
N ALA A 49 0.84 0.26 12.80
CA ALA A 49 -0.04 1.29 12.23
C ALA A 49 -0.73 0.79 10.95
N PHE A 50 0.02 0.17 10.01
CA PHE A 50 -0.55 -0.43 8.80
C PHE A 50 -1.55 -1.54 9.12
N ASN A 51 -1.25 -2.39 10.10
CA ASN A 51 -2.15 -3.46 10.52
C ASN A 51 -3.46 -2.93 11.09
N MET A 52 -3.44 -1.80 11.80
CA MET A 52 -4.65 -1.14 12.29
C MET A 52 -5.46 -0.53 11.15
N ILE A 53 -4.82 0.16 10.21
CA ILE A 53 -5.47 0.78 9.05
C ILE A 53 -6.14 -0.28 8.15
N THR A 54 -5.50 -1.44 7.99
CA THR A 54 -6.00 -2.52 7.14
C THR A 54 -6.91 -3.53 7.85
N GLY A 55 -7.26 -3.29 9.12
CA GLY A 55 -8.20 -4.12 9.88
C GLY A 55 -7.63 -5.47 10.33
N VAL A 56 -6.30 -5.67 10.21
CA VAL A 56 -5.61 -6.85 10.79
C VAL A 56 -5.62 -6.76 12.31
N TYR A 57 -5.43 -5.55 12.84
CA TYR A 57 -5.62 -5.23 14.24
C TYR A 57 -6.74 -4.19 14.42
N THR A 58 -7.54 -4.35 15.46
CA THR A 58 -8.45 -3.29 15.89
C THR A 58 -7.71 -2.38 16.87
N PRO A 59 -7.61 -1.07 16.62
CA PRO A 59 -7.03 -0.13 17.58
C PRO A 59 -7.62 -0.31 18.98
N THR A 60 -6.80 -0.18 20.00
CA THR A 60 -7.26 -0.18 21.41
C THR A 60 -8.06 1.10 21.70
N GLU A 61 -7.64 2.23 21.11
CA GLU A 61 -8.30 3.53 21.19
C GLU A 61 -8.18 4.26 19.86
N GLY A 62 -9.08 5.20 19.62
CA GLY A 62 -9.06 6.03 18.43
C GLY A 62 -9.69 5.36 17.20
N ASP A 63 -9.65 6.07 16.09
CA ASP A 63 -10.38 5.70 14.89
C ASP A 63 -9.55 5.78 13.60
N VAL A 64 -9.95 4.97 12.63
CA VAL A 64 -9.51 5.06 11.24
C VAL A 64 -10.71 5.44 10.38
N ILE A 65 -10.56 6.51 9.62
CA ILE A 65 -11.61 7.10 8.79
C ILE A 65 -11.14 7.06 7.34
N TYR A 66 -11.94 6.49 6.48
CA TYR A 66 -11.72 6.46 5.03
C TYR A 66 -12.79 7.30 4.33
N THR A 67 -12.36 8.06 3.33
CA THR A 67 -13.25 8.83 2.45
C THR A 67 -12.95 8.44 1.00
N ALA A 68 -13.88 7.75 0.36
CA ALA A 68 -13.75 7.47 -1.06
C ALA A 68 -13.76 8.78 -1.87
N PRO A 69 -13.10 8.85 -3.04
CA PRO A 69 -13.14 10.04 -3.90
C PRO A 69 -14.58 10.50 -4.16
N GLY A 70 -14.88 11.75 -3.80
CA GLY A 70 -16.25 12.33 -3.91
C GLY A 70 -17.28 11.74 -2.96
N GLY A 71 -16.88 10.90 -2.00
CA GLY A 71 -17.77 10.28 -1.00
C GLY A 71 -17.74 10.97 0.36
N GLU A 72 -18.53 10.45 1.28
CA GLU A 72 -18.57 10.89 2.67
C GLU A 72 -17.57 10.09 3.53
N PRO A 73 -17.04 10.68 4.61
CA PRO A 73 -16.17 9.98 5.55
C PRO A 73 -16.86 8.78 6.20
N VAL A 74 -16.20 7.63 6.19
CA VAL A 74 -16.71 6.38 6.77
C VAL A 74 -15.69 5.84 7.76
N LYS A 75 -16.14 5.55 8.99
CA LYS A 75 -15.32 4.86 9.98
C LYS A 75 -15.09 3.41 9.55
N ILE A 76 -13.81 3.04 9.42
CA ILE A 76 -13.39 1.68 9.04
C ILE A 76 -12.76 0.89 10.18
N THR A 77 -12.61 1.51 11.36
CA THR A 77 -12.11 0.87 12.59
C THR A 77 -12.86 -0.43 12.88
N GLY A 78 -12.13 -1.52 13.06
CA GLY A 78 -12.69 -2.84 13.37
C GLY A 78 -13.40 -3.55 12.21
N LYS A 79 -13.39 -3.00 10.99
CA LYS A 79 -13.86 -3.72 9.79
C LYS A 79 -12.86 -4.82 9.42
N ARG A 80 -13.35 -5.89 8.82
CA ARG A 80 -12.50 -6.97 8.33
C ARG A 80 -11.64 -6.51 7.16
N PRO A 81 -10.41 -7.04 6.99
CA PRO A 81 -9.54 -6.70 5.86
C PRO A 81 -10.21 -6.86 4.49
N SER A 82 -11.04 -7.89 4.31
CA SER A 82 -11.78 -8.11 3.06
C SER A 82 -12.81 -7.01 2.76
N ASP A 83 -13.44 -6.44 3.79
CA ASP A 83 -14.42 -5.36 3.62
C ASP A 83 -13.69 -4.04 3.30
N ILE A 84 -12.54 -3.80 3.94
CA ILE A 84 -11.67 -2.64 3.66
C ILE A 84 -11.12 -2.71 2.23
N ALA A 85 -10.70 -3.90 1.77
CA ALA A 85 -10.23 -4.10 0.39
C ALA A 85 -11.33 -3.77 -0.64
N LYS A 86 -12.58 -4.21 -0.39
CA LYS A 86 -13.73 -3.89 -1.24
C LYS A 86 -14.08 -2.39 -1.28
N MET A 87 -13.67 -1.63 -0.27
CA MET A 87 -13.85 -0.18 -0.24
C MET A 87 -12.81 0.56 -1.08
N GLY A 88 -11.80 -0.14 -1.60
CA GLY A 88 -10.77 0.42 -2.46
C GLY A 88 -9.43 0.68 -1.76
N ILE A 89 -9.13 0.00 -0.66
CA ILE A 89 -7.84 0.05 0.01
C ILE A 89 -7.13 -1.28 -0.19
N ALA A 90 -6.08 -1.30 -1.04
CA ALA A 90 -5.26 -2.49 -1.26
C ALA A 90 -3.92 -2.38 -0.52
N ARG A 91 -3.34 -3.53 -0.15
CA ARG A 91 -2.03 -3.59 0.52
C ARG A 91 -1.17 -4.69 -0.10
N THR A 92 0.12 -4.39 -0.29
CA THR A 92 1.17 -5.38 -0.46
C THR A 92 1.74 -5.78 0.91
N PHE A 93 2.60 -6.79 0.95
CA PHE A 93 3.21 -7.24 2.18
C PHE A 93 4.74 -7.18 2.05
N GLN A 94 5.45 -7.05 3.16
CA GLN A 94 6.91 -7.05 3.20
C GLN A 94 7.48 -8.31 2.50
N ASN A 95 6.96 -9.49 2.84
CA ASN A 95 7.26 -10.73 2.12
C ASN A 95 6.30 -10.89 0.95
N ILE A 96 6.85 -11.08 -0.24
CA ILE A 96 6.08 -11.29 -1.48
C ILE A 96 5.10 -12.45 -1.33
N ARG A 97 3.81 -12.16 -1.50
CA ARG A 97 2.71 -13.14 -1.36
C ARG A 97 2.10 -13.48 -2.71
N LEU A 98 2.89 -14.03 -3.62
CA LEU A 98 2.39 -14.53 -4.90
C LEU A 98 1.97 -16.00 -4.78
N PHE A 99 1.05 -16.40 -5.64
CA PHE A 99 0.77 -17.81 -5.92
C PHE A 99 1.90 -18.34 -6.80
N LYS A 100 2.92 -18.92 -6.16
CA LYS A 100 4.22 -19.23 -6.78
C LYS A 100 4.14 -20.20 -7.95
N ASP A 101 3.21 -21.15 -7.91
CA ASP A 101 3.01 -22.16 -8.95
C ASP A 101 2.08 -21.73 -10.06
N LEU A 102 1.38 -20.61 -9.90
CA LEU A 102 0.56 -20.03 -10.93
C LEU A 102 1.39 -19.09 -11.81
N SER A 103 0.90 -18.90 -13.04
CA SER A 103 1.49 -17.96 -13.99
C SER A 103 1.31 -16.51 -13.54
N VAL A 104 2.07 -15.61 -14.18
CA VAL A 104 1.93 -14.16 -14.02
C VAL A 104 0.49 -13.74 -14.29
N TYR A 105 -0.09 -14.20 -15.40
CA TYR A 105 -1.47 -13.91 -15.78
C TYR A 105 -2.48 -14.38 -14.74
N GLU A 106 -2.38 -15.62 -14.27
CA GLU A 106 -3.31 -16.18 -13.27
C GLU A 106 -3.24 -15.43 -11.94
N ASN A 107 -2.05 -15.00 -11.50
CA ASN A 107 -1.90 -14.19 -10.29
C ASN A 107 -2.71 -12.89 -10.35
N VAL A 108 -2.73 -12.23 -11.51
CA VAL A 108 -3.48 -10.97 -11.69
C VAL A 108 -4.97 -11.24 -11.88
N MET A 109 -5.31 -12.29 -12.64
CA MET A 109 -6.70 -12.67 -12.91
C MET A 109 -7.46 -13.00 -11.62
N ILE A 110 -6.84 -13.73 -10.68
CA ILE A 110 -7.45 -14.05 -9.38
C ILE A 110 -7.86 -12.79 -8.62
N ALA A 111 -7.05 -11.73 -8.68
CA ALA A 111 -7.36 -10.47 -7.97
C ALA A 111 -8.58 -9.74 -8.59
N LYS A 112 -8.79 -9.87 -9.90
CA LYS A 112 -9.98 -9.30 -10.57
C LYS A 112 -11.28 -9.92 -10.05
N HIS A 113 -11.24 -11.17 -9.60
CA HIS A 113 -12.43 -11.84 -9.05
C HIS A 113 -13.00 -11.19 -7.77
N LEU A 114 -12.27 -10.31 -7.10
CA LEU A 114 -12.78 -9.59 -5.93
C LEU A 114 -14.06 -8.80 -6.20
N HIS A 115 -14.22 -8.30 -7.43
CA HIS A 115 -15.33 -7.46 -7.85
C HIS A 115 -16.34 -8.15 -8.79
N LEU A 116 -16.20 -9.48 -8.99
CA LEU A 116 -17.16 -10.23 -9.79
C LEU A 116 -18.59 -10.07 -9.25
N LYS A 117 -19.49 -9.72 -10.14
CA LYS A 117 -20.94 -9.66 -9.89
C LYS A 117 -21.64 -10.97 -10.25
N SER A 118 -21.03 -11.74 -11.16
CA SER A 118 -21.54 -13.03 -11.59
C SER A 118 -21.46 -14.06 -10.47
N ASN A 119 -22.50 -14.89 -10.35
CA ASN A 119 -22.57 -15.98 -9.39
C ASN A 119 -22.27 -17.33 -10.04
N PHE A 120 -22.14 -18.38 -9.22
CA PHE A 120 -21.82 -19.74 -9.66
C PHE A 120 -22.78 -20.26 -10.75
N LEU A 121 -24.08 -19.94 -10.65
CA LEU A 121 -25.10 -20.34 -11.63
C LEU A 121 -24.89 -19.70 -13.00
N SER A 122 -24.54 -18.40 -13.04
CA SER A 122 -24.28 -17.70 -14.31
C SER A 122 -22.99 -18.20 -14.99
N ALA A 123 -21.99 -18.55 -14.19
CA ALA A 123 -20.75 -19.15 -14.69
C ALA A 123 -20.99 -20.55 -15.27
N THR A 124 -21.75 -21.40 -14.57
CA THR A 124 -22.04 -22.78 -15.02
C THR A 124 -22.88 -22.82 -16.29
N LEU A 125 -23.81 -21.87 -16.46
CA LEU A 125 -24.69 -21.79 -17.62
C LEU A 125 -24.13 -20.98 -18.77
N HIS A 126 -22.87 -20.46 -18.66
CA HIS A 126 -22.22 -19.61 -19.66
C HIS A 126 -23.13 -18.50 -20.20
N LEU A 127 -23.84 -17.80 -19.29
CA LEU A 127 -24.77 -16.78 -19.69
C LEU A 127 -24.06 -15.61 -20.42
N PRO A 128 -24.73 -14.92 -21.36
CA PRO A 128 -24.06 -13.91 -22.18
C PRO A 128 -23.37 -12.79 -21.38
N TRP A 129 -23.93 -12.40 -20.24
CA TRP A 129 -23.32 -11.39 -19.38
C TRP A 129 -22.09 -11.90 -18.64
N TYR A 130 -21.99 -13.20 -18.31
CA TYR A 130 -20.79 -13.81 -17.75
C TYR A 130 -19.65 -13.79 -18.77
N ASN A 131 -19.92 -14.18 -20.03
CA ASN A 131 -18.91 -14.15 -21.07
C ASN A 131 -18.40 -12.72 -21.34
N LYS A 132 -19.31 -11.72 -21.31
CA LYS A 132 -18.91 -10.32 -21.44
C LYS A 132 -18.02 -9.87 -20.28
N GLU A 133 -18.39 -10.17 -19.04
CA GLU A 133 -17.60 -9.84 -17.84
C GLU A 133 -16.24 -10.52 -17.87
N GLN A 134 -16.16 -11.77 -18.33
CA GLN A 134 -14.93 -12.51 -18.52
C GLN A 134 -14.00 -11.83 -19.54
N HIS A 135 -14.50 -11.45 -20.71
CA HIS A 135 -13.71 -10.76 -21.73
C HIS A 135 -13.24 -9.36 -21.26
N GLU A 136 -14.06 -8.63 -20.53
CA GLU A 136 -13.67 -7.34 -19.94
C GLU A 136 -12.53 -7.53 -18.93
N MET A 137 -12.59 -8.56 -18.07
CA MET A 137 -11.50 -8.88 -17.14
C MET A 137 -10.20 -9.28 -17.86
N GLU A 138 -10.29 -10.10 -18.92
CA GLU A 138 -9.14 -10.52 -19.72
C GLU A 138 -8.44 -9.31 -20.37
N ALA A 139 -9.23 -8.40 -20.96
CA ALA A 139 -8.72 -7.18 -21.56
C ALA A 139 -8.08 -6.25 -20.54
N ASP A 140 -8.66 -6.13 -19.34
CA ASP A 140 -8.10 -5.35 -18.25
C ASP A 140 -6.78 -5.93 -17.74
N VAL A 141 -6.69 -7.27 -17.61
CA VAL A 141 -5.46 -7.95 -17.18
C VAL A 141 -4.37 -7.78 -18.22
N GLU A 142 -4.70 -7.92 -19.53
CA GLU A 142 -3.75 -7.66 -20.60
C GLU A 142 -3.22 -6.23 -20.56
N LYS A 143 -4.13 -5.23 -20.47
CA LYS A 143 -3.76 -3.81 -20.36
C LYS A 143 -2.84 -3.57 -19.16
N LEU A 144 -3.19 -4.12 -18.01
CA LEU A 144 -2.43 -3.95 -16.77
C LEU A 144 -1.03 -4.59 -16.88
N LEU A 145 -0.93 -5.81 -17.43
CA LEU A 145 0.36 -6.48 -17.61
C LEU A 145 1.24 -5.79 -18.65
N ARG A 146 0.65 -5.18 -19.69
CA ARG A 146 1.39 -4.39 -20.69
C ARG A 146 1.95 -3.11 -20.10
N SER A 147 1.17 -2.39 -19.27
CA SER A 147 1.61 -1.13 -18.67
C SER A 147 2.80 -1.28 -17.71
N VAL A 148 3.10 -2.50 -17.28
CA VAL A 148 4.18 -2.80 -16.33
C VAL A 148 5.25 -3.75 -16.87
N ASP A 149 5.29 -3.95 -18.19
CA ASP A 149 6.27 -4.78 -18.90
C ASP A 149 6.30 -6.26 -18.46
N LEU A 150 5.15 -6.79 -18.05
CA LEU A 150 5.00 -8.20 -17.65
C LEU A 150 4.21 -9.05 -18.66
N TRP A 151 3.67 -8.47 -19.73
CA TRP A 151 2.82 -9.19 -20.68
C TRP A 151 3.54 -10.34 -21.38
N GLU A 152 4.78 -10.14 -21.80
CA GLU A 152 5.56 -11.18 -22.49
C GLU A 152 5.91 -12.37 -21.57
N LEU A 153 5.86 -12.16 -20.26
CA LEU A 153 6.09 -13.18 -19.24
C LEU A 153 4.79 -13.77 -18.68
N ARG A 154 3.64 -13.46 -19.26
CA ARG A 154 2.32 -13.82 -18.71
C ARG A 154 2.09 -15.31 -18.47
N HIS A 155 2.77 -16.18 -19.22
CA HIS A 155 2.67 -17.64 -19.09
C HIS A 155 3.75 -18.24 -18.19
N GLU A 156 4.75 -17.43 -17.77
CA GLU A 156 5.78 -17.88 -16.85
C GLU A 156 5.22 -18.05 -15.44
N LYS A 157 5.76 -19.02 -14.71
CA LYS A 157 5.42 -19.16 -13.30
C LYS A 157 5.91 -17.94 -12.51
N ALA A 158 5.11 -17.47 -11.57
CA ALA A 158 5.52 -16.33 -10.72
C ALA A 158 6.84 -16.59 -9.98
N SER A 159 7.10 -17.85 -9.59
CA SER A 159 8.34 -18.26 -8.92
C SER A 159 9.59 -18.22 -9.81
N SER A 160 9.46 -18.25 -11.14
CA SER A 160 10.59 -18.19 -12.07
C SER A 160 11.07 -16.77 -12.36
N LEU A 161 10.29 -15.76 -11.98
CA LEU A 161 10.65 -14.36 -12.19
C LEU A 161 11.81 -13.92 -11.30
N PRO A 162 12.69 -13.01 -11.76
CA PRO A 162 13.60 -12.27 -10.91
C PRO A 162 12.87 -11.54 -9.79
N TYR A 163 13.53 -11.31 -8.65
CA TYR A 163 12.92 -10.73 -7.45
C TYR A 163 12.21 -9.39 -7.71
N GLY A 164 12.84 -8.46 -8.40
CA GLY A 164 12.22 -7.18 -8.76
C GLY A 164 10.95 -7.33 -9.59
N LYS A 165 10.91 -8.30 -10.52
CA LYS A 165 9.68 -8.60 -11.29
C LYS A 165 8.60 -9.28 -10.46
N GLN A 166 8.98 -10.12 -9.49
CA GLN A 166 8.01 -10.67 -8.53
C GLN A 166 7.37 -9.56 -7.69
N ARG A 167 8.15 -8.57 -7.23
CA ARG A 167 7.63 -7.40 -6.50
C ARG A 167 6.70 -6.57 -7.37
N ARG A 168 7.07 -6.28 -8.62
CA ARG A 168 6.17 -5.60 -9.57
C ARG A 168 4.87 -6.37 -9.76
N LEU A 169 4.93 -7.70 -9.94
CA LEU A 169 3.74 -8.55 -10.07
C LEU A 169 2.85 -8.49 -8.83
N GLU A 170 3.42 -8.46 -7.62
CA GLU A 170 2.63 -8.31 -6.38
C GLU A 170 1.88 -6.98 -6.35
N ILE A 171 2.55 -5.88 -6.73
CA ILE A 171 1.92 -4.55 -6.83
C ILE A 171 0.81 -4.57 -7.90
N VAL A 172 1.08 -5.13 -9.07
CA VAL A 172 0.11 -5.27 -10.16
C VAL A 172 -1.12 -6.07 -9.74
N ARG A 173 -0.91 -7.14 -8.98
CA ARG A 173 -2.03 -7.91 -8.40
C ARG A 173 -2.87 -7.06 -7.45
N ALA A 174 -2.26 -6.18 -6.66
CA ALA A 174 -3.00 -5.23 -5.84
C ALA A 174 -3.74 -4.20 -6.71
N LEU A 175 -3.13 -3.68 -7.78
CA LEU A 175 -3.76 -2.77 -8.75
C LEU A 175 -4.96 -3.40 -9.46
N ALA A 176 -4.92 -4.71 -9.71
CA ALA A 176 -6.02 -5.43 -10.34
C ALA A 176 -7.32 -5.38 -9.55
N THR A 177 -7.28 -5.10 -8.25
CA THR A 177 -8.46 -4.84 -7.41
C THR A 177 -9.03 -3.44 -7.59
N ASN A 178 -8.49 -2.62 -8.51
CA ASN A 178 -8.90 -1.24 -8.77
C ASN A 178 -8.96 -0.35 -7.52
N PRO A 179 -7.86 -0.29 -6.73
CA PRO A 179 -7.85 0.46 -5.48
C PRO A 179 -7.87 1.97 -5.71
N LYS A 180 -8.24 2.71 -4.67
CA LYS A 180 -8.07 4.17 -4.56
C LYS A 180 -6.87 4.53 -3.70
N ILE A 181 -6.58 3.68 -2.73
CA ILE A 181 -5.38 3.78 -1.89
C ILE A 181 -4.60 2.46 -2.01
N LEU A 182 -3.32 2.58 -2.29
CA LEU A 182 -2.38 1.47 -2.31
C LEU A 182 -1.39 1.61 -1.15
N LEU A 183 -1.42 0.65 -0.22
CA LEU A 183 -0.47 0.56 0.86
C LEU A 183 0.69 -0.35 0.46
N LEU A 184 1.91 0.19 0.50
CA LEU A 184 3.16 -0.52 0.18
C LEU A 184 3.97 -0.75 1.46
N ASP A 185 4.20 -2.00 1.80
CA ASP A 185 4.92 -2.39 3.01
C ASP A 185 6.35 -2.80 2.64
N GLU A 186 7.32 -1.90 2.86
CA GLU A 186 8.73 -2.03 2.53
C GLU A 186 8.96 -2.56 1.10
N PRO A 187 8.47 -1.84 0.06
CA PRO A 187 8.50 -2.35 -1.30
C PRO A 187 9.91 -2.56 -1.86
N ALA A 188 10.92 -1.82 -1.39
CA ALA A 188 12.31 -1.94 -1.84
C ALA A 188 13.17 -2.90 -1.00
N ALA A 189 12.58 -3.59 -0.01
CA ALA A 189 13.32 -4.49 0.85
C ALA A 189 14.05 -5.61 0.05
N GLY A 190 15.37 -5.73 0.24
CA GLY A 190 16.18 -6.74 -0.43
C GLY A 190 16.56 -6.42 -1.88
N MET A 191 16.28 -5.23 -2.38
CA MET A 191 16.66 -4.76 -3.72
C MET A 191 18.05 -4.12 -3.72
N ASN A 192 18.76 -4.24 -4.84
CA ASN A 192 19.96 -3.46 -5.08
C ASN A 192 19.61 -2.02 -5.51
N PRO A 193 20.57 -1.06 -5.52
CA PRO A 193 20.29 0.34 -5.84
C PRO A 193 19.61 0.55 -7.19
N LYS A 194 19.99 -0.20 -8.22
CA LYS A 194 19.37 -0.11 -9.56
C LYS A 194 17.91 -0.59 -9.55
N GLU A 195 17.64 -1.72 -8.88
CA GLU A 195 16.27 -2.23 -8.73
C GLU A 195 15.40 -1.27 -7.92
N THR A 196 15.98 -0.58 -6.92
CA THR A 196 15.29 0.44 -6.13
C THR A 196 14.92 1.63 -6.99
N GLU A 197 15.83 2.14 -7.84
CA GLU A 197 15.56 3.22 -8.79
C GLU A 197 14.44 2.84 -9.77
N GLU A 198 14.52 1.65 -10.37
CA GLU A 198 13.48 1.14 -11.26
C GLU A 198 12.12 0.98 -10.57
N LEU A 199 12.11 0.58 -9.29
CA LEU A 199 10.89 0.50 -8.49
C LEU A 199 10.35 1.91 -8.16
N THR A 200 11.22 2.86 -7.87
CA THR A 200 10.87 4.26 -7.58
C THR A 200 10.11 4.88 -8.75
N GLU A 201 10.65 4.74 -9.98
CA GLU A 201 9.98 5.19 -11.19
C GLU A 201 8.66 4.46 -11.43
N PHE A 202 8.64 3.15 -11.22
CA PHE A 202 7.43 2.35 -11.34
C PHE A 202 6.32 2.81 -10.39
N ILE A 203 6.65 3.13 -9.12
CA ILE A 203 5.67 3.65 -8.15
C ILE A 203 5.09 5.00 -8.60
N ARG A 204 5.91 5.90 -9.14
CA ARG A 204 5.43 7.16 -9.73
C ARG A 204 4.50 6.92 -10.91
N GLN A 205 4.93 6.06 -11.84
CA GLN A 205 4.13 5.73 -13.02
C GLN A 205 2.74 5.22 -12.65
N ILE A 206 2.63 4.23 -11.75
CA ILE A 206 1.33 3.67 -11.36
C ILE A 206 0.46 4.67 -10.60
N ARG A 207 1.05 5.56 -9.78
CA ARG A 207 0.31 6.64 -9.14
C ARG A 207 -0.40 7.50 -10.18
N ASP A 208 0.34 7.94 -11.20
CA ASP A 208 -0.16 8.87 -12.21
C ASP A 208 -1.12 8.17 -13.17
N GLU A 209 -0.77 6.98 -13.68
CA GLU A 209 -1.58 6.24 -14.66
C GLU A 209 -2.92 5.76 -14.08
N TYR A 210 -2.92 5.30 -12.81
CA TYR A 210 -4.11 4.77 -12.15
C TYR A 210 -4.76 5.75 -11.18
N ASN A 211 -4.26 6.99 -11.12
CA ASN A 211 -4.81 8.06 -10.26
C ASN A 211 -4.90 7.64 -8.79
N LEU A 212 -3.81 7.07 -8.26
CA LEU A 212 -3.74 6.48 -6.94
C LEU A 212 -3.30 7.47 -5.86
N THR A 213 -3.73 7.20 -4.65
CA THR A 213 -3.05 7.64 -3.44
C THR A 213 -2.17 6.50 -2.95
N ILE A 214 -0.91 6.74 -2.68
CA ILE A 214 0.03 5.74 -2.20
C ILE A 214 0.45 6.07 -0.77
N PHE A 215 0.34 5.10 0.12
CA PHE A 215 0.87 5.19 1.47
C PHE A 215 1.86 4.05 1.69
N MET A 216 3.11 4.38 2.00
CA MET A 216 4.15 3.37 2.12
C MET A 216 4.88 3.42 3.45
N ILE A 217 5.30 2.25 3.94
CA ILE A 217 6.36 2.11 4.92
C ILE A 217 7.65 1.88 4.17
N GLU A 218 8.67 2.66 4.45
CA GLU A 218 10.01 2.47 3.90
C GLU A 218 11.08 2.96 4.86
N HIS A 219 12.26 2.37 4.75
CA HIS A 219 13.46 2.75 5.50
C HIS A 219 14.61 3.17 4.57
N HIS A 220 14.46 2.99 3.25
CA HIS A 220 15.39 3.47 2.25
C HIS A 220 15.18 4.98 2.04
N MET A 221 16.04 5.78 2.68
CA MET A 221 15.93 7.25 2.69
C MET A 221 15.90 7.82 1.28
N ASP A 222 16.79 7.36 0.39
CA ASP A 222 16.89 7.88 -0.98
C ASP A 222 15.56 7.75 -1.72
N LEU A 223 14.92 6.57 -1.69
CA LEU A 223 13.62 6.34 -2.29
C LEU A 223 12.57 7.28 -1.70
N VAL A 224 12.48 7.32 -0.35
CA VAL A 224 11.45 8.12 0.33
C VAL A 224 11.61 9.60 0.02
N MET A 225 12.84 10.14 0.10
CA MET A 225 13.09 11.56 -0.17
C MET A 225 12.84 11.93 -1.62
N GLU A 226 13.02 10.98 -2.54
CA GLU A 226 12.85 11.21 -3.97
C GLU A 226 11.38 11.25 -4.40
N ILE A 227 10.50 10.39 -3.84
CA ILE A 227 9.13 10.25 -4.38
C ILE A 227 8.01 10.74 -3.49
N SER A 228 8.27 10.98 -2.19
CA SER A 228 7.20 11.34 -1.27
C SER A 228 6.82 12.80 -1.35
N ASP A 229 5.51 13.06 -1.32
CA ASP A 229 4.96 14.40 -1.16
C ASP A 229 4.92 14.82 0.31
N TRP A 230 4.71 13.84 1.22
CA TRP A 230 4.64 14.03 2.66
C TRP A 230 5.19 12.83 3.40
N ILE A 231 5.84 13.08 4.52
CA ILE A 231 6.49 12.05 5.36
C ILE A 231 6.03 12.22 6.80
N TYR A 232 5.65 11.10 7.42
CA TYR A 232 5.45 10.96 8.85
C TYR A 232 6.59 10.13 9.43
N VAL A 233 7.14 10.55 10.57
CA VAL A 233 8.25 9.84 11.24
C VAL A 233 7.80 9.37 12.61
N LEU A 234 7.84 8.05 12.81
CA LEU A 234 7.56 7.42 14.10
C LEU A 234 8.86 7.05 14.82
N ASP A 235 8.83 7.20 16.13
CA ASP A 235 9.82 6.64 17.03
C ASP A 235 9.14 6.16 18.31
N PHE A 236 9.48 4.94 18.77
CA PHE A 236 8.83 4.28 19.93
C PHE A 236 7.30 4.43 19.98
N GLY A 237 6.64 4.28 18.84
CA GLY A 237 5.18 4.37 18.73
C GLY A 237 4.60 5.78 18.68
N MET A 238 5.42 6.82 18.76
CA MET A 238 4.98 8.21 18.75
C MET A 238 5.38 8.91 17.44
N LEU A 239 4.52 9.82 16.98
CA LEU A 239 4.84 10.71 15.86
C LEU A 239 5.82 11.79 16.35
N ILE A 240 7.06 11.76 15.84
CA ILE A 240 8.11 12.72 16.24
C ILE A 240 8.27 13.89 15.26
N ALA A 241 7.92 13.67 13.98
CA ALA A 241 7.97 14.70 12.95
C ALA A 241 7.02 14.38 11.79
N GLU A 242 6.57 15.41 11.08
CA GLU A 242 5.87 15.30 9.82
C GLU A 242 6.20 16.49 8.91
N GLY A 243 6.17 16.29 7.59
CA GLY A 243 6.44 17.36 6.63
C GLY A 243 6.84 16.87 5.25
N THR A 244 7.27 17.83 4.43
CA THR A 244 7.87 17.53 3.12
C THR A 244 9.24 16.86 3.30
N PRO A 245 9.77 16.13 2.28
CA PRO A 245 11.10 15.55 2.33
C PRO A 245 12.18 16.51 2.80
N ALA A 246 12.20 17.74 2.26
CA ALA A 246 13.17 18.77 2.65
C ALA A 246 13.07 19.20 4.12
N ALA A 247 11.86 19.24 4.68
CA ALA A 247 11.66 19.55 6.10
C ALA A 247 12.14 18.42 7.01
N ILE A 248 11.88 17.15 6.61
CA ILE A 248 12.27 15.97 7.38
C ILE A 248 13.79 15.77 7.38
N GLN A 249 14.45 15.97 6.23
CA GLN A 249 15.90 15.81 6.09
C GLN A 249 16.72 16.73 7.03
N ASN A 250 16.16 17.90 7.34
CA ASN A 250 16.81 18.89 8.22
C ASN A 250 16.27 18.89 9.66
N ASN A 251 15.49 17.90 10.03
CA ASN A 251 14.90 17.82 11.37
C ASN A 251 15.84 17.09 12.34
N ASN A 252 16.35 17.82 13.35
CA ASN A 252 17.29 17.25 14.32
C ASN A 252 16.72 16.04 15.08
N ARG A 253 15.43 16.06 15.46
CA ARG A 253 14.80 14.91 16.13
C ARG A 253 14.76 13.66 15.27
N VAL A 254 14.59 13.83 13.95
CA VAL A 254 14.63 12.71 13.00
C VAL A 254 16.06 12.19 12.87
N ILE A 255 17.03 13.08 12.75
CA ILE A 255 18.46 12.71 12.66
C ILE A 255 18.88 11.93 13.91
N GLU A 256 18.55 12.42 15.10
CA GLU A 256 18.81 11.76 16.38
C GLU A 256 18.16 10.37 16.47
N ALA A 257 16.91 10.22 16.06
CA ALA A 257 16.20 8.94 16.09
C ALA A 257 16.85 7.88 15.18
N TYR A 258 17.52 8.28 14.09
CA TYR A 258 18.19 7.34 13.17
C TYR A 258 19.66 7.10 13.50
N LEU A 259 20.37 8.09 14.05
CA LEU A 259 21.77 7.94 14.42
C LEU A 259 21.97 7.26 15.78
N GLY A 260 20.92 7.20 16.59
CA GLY A 260 21.02 6.88 18.01
C GLY A 260 21.79 8.00 18.71
N VAL A 261 21.17 8.71 19.63
CA VAL A 261 21.95 9.56 20.53
C VAL A 261 22.67 8.59 21.47
N ASP A 262 24.01 8.56 21.41
CA ASP A 262 24.78 8.05 22.53
C ASP A 262 24.41 8.92 23.76
N GLU A 263 23.52 8.41 24.60
CA GLU A 263 23.16 9.05 25.89
C GLU A 263 24.29 8.98 26.92
N ASP A 264 25.54 8.92 26.48
CA ASP A 264 26.75 8.95 27.29
C ASP A 264 27.69 10.06 26.79
N ALA A 265 27.34 11.31 27.02
CA ALA A 265 28.26 12.44 27.04
C ALA A 265 27.87 13.45 28.13
#